data_431ac722917e8bb11b526bfdb146b4a1
#
_entry.id   431ac722917e8bb11b526bfdb146b4a1
#
_cell.length_a   1.000
_cell.length_b   1.000
_cell.length_c   1.000
_cell.angle_alpha   90.00
_cell.angle_beta   90.00
_cell.angle_gamma   90.00
#
_symmetry.space_group_name_H-M   'P 1'
#
loop_
_entity.id
_entity.type
_entity.pdbx_description
1 polymer ?
#
loop_
_entity_poly.entity_id
_entity_poly.type
_entity_poly.pdbx_seq_one_letter_code
_entity_poly.pdbx_strand_id
1 'polypeptide(L)'
;MAEMDSIIEEAIRNELKKPEGKLTKTYLEKVTRLILNGTKKVTDAGLKGVAKLKQLKGLYLEGTEITDAALKEVAKLKQLNFLALNLTQITDAGLKEVAKLKQLRFVNLEDTKVTKAGVDQLIKVLPKCRITHNAMRGLSPRFSP
;
A
#
# COMPACT_ATOMS: atom_id res chain seq x y z
N MET A 1 -1.59 -22.05 10.79
CA MET A 1 -1.12 -20.83 10.14
C MET A 1 -1.80 -20.71 8.78
N ALA A 2 -2.43 -19.61 8.50
CA ALA A 2 -3.07 -19.43 7.19
C ALA A 2 -2.00 -19.48 6.09
N GLU A 3 -2.31 -20.18 5.01
CA GLU A 3 -1.43 -20.20 3.85
C GLU A 3 -1.31 -18.80 3.27
N MET A 4 -0.10 -18.42 2.91
CA MET A 4 0.15 -17.19 2.22
C MET A 4 -0.25 -17.36 0.75
N ASP A 5 -0.89 -16.34 0.21
CA ASP A 5 -1.23 -16.29 -1.22
C ASP A 5 0.04 -16.50 -2.06
N SER A 6 -0.05 -17.33 -3.10
CA SER A 6 1.12 -17.70 -3.91
C SER A 6 1.75 -16.48 -4.62
N ILE A 7 0.94 -15.51 -5.01
CA ILE A 7 1.45 -14.29 -5.66
C ILE A 7 2.24 -13.46 -4.66
N ILE A 8 1.73 -13.36 -3.43
CA ILE A 8 2.42 -12.63 -2.36
C ILE A 8 3.72 -13.35 -2.00
N GLU A 9 3.67 -14.67 -1.87
CA GLU A 9 4.87 -15.45 -1.56
C GLU A 9 5.94 -15.25 -2.64
N GLU A 10 5.56 -15.31 -3.91
CA GLU A 10 6.49 -15.10 -5.02
C GLU A 10 7.16 -13.72 -4.94
N ALA A 11 6.37 -12.68 -4.65
CA ALA A 11 6.90 -11.32 -4.54
C ALA A 11 7.88 -11.21 -3.36
N ILE A 12 7.57 -11.85 -2.24
CA ILE A 12 8.45 -11.88 -1.07
C ILE A 12 9.77 -12.59 -1.40
N ARG A 13 9.69 -13.73 -2.07
CA ARG A 13 10.89 -14.50 -2.45
C ARG A 13 11.77 -13.72 -3.42
N ASN A 14 11.15 -13.01 -4.35
CA ASN A 14 11.89 -12.15 -5.28
C ASN A 14 12.63 -11.03 -4.54
N GLU A 15 11.96 -10.39 -3.59
CA GLU A 15 12.57 -9.32 -2.82
C GLU A 15 13.71 -9.82 -1.93
N LEU A 16 13.54 -11.00 -1.34
CA LEU A 16 14.56 -11.61 -0.47
C LEU A 16 15.63 -12.37 -1.25
N LYS A 17 15.44 -12.57 -2.56
CA LYS A 17 16.30 -13.41 -3.40
C LYS A 17 16.42 -14.82 -2.82
N LYS A 18 15.32 -15.35 -2.34
CA LYS A 18 15.22 -16.67 -1.72
C LYS A 18 14.18 -17.52 -2.46
N PRO A 19 14.57 -18.15 -3.59
CA PRO A 19 13.60 -18.89 -4.41
C PRO A 19 13.06 -20.16 -3.75
N GLU A 20 13.78 -20.72 -2.79
CA GLU A 20 13.43 -21.98 -2.15
C GLU A 20 13.56 -21.90 -0.63
N GLY A 21 13.04 -22.91 0.03
CA GLY A 21 13.11 -23.05 1.46
C GLY A 21 11.97 -22.36 2.20
N LYS A 22 11.89 -22.59 3.48
CA LYS A 22 10.81 -22.08 4.31
C LYS A 22 10.99 -20.57 4.56
N LEU A 23 9.92 -19.81 4.41
CA LEU A 23 9.89 -18.40 4.79
C LEU A 23 9.55 -18.30 6.27
N THR A 24 10.59 -18.30 7.09
CA THR A 24 10.43 -18.18 8.54
C THR A 24 10.09 -16.75 8.94
N LYS A 25 9.65 -16.56 10.17
CA LYS A 25 9.38 -15.23 10.72
C LYS A 25 10.60 -14.32 10.55
N THR A 26 11.80 -14.83 10.78
CA THR A 26 13.04 -14.07 10.61
C THR A 26 13.20 -13.56 9.19
N TYR A 27 12.90 -14.39 8.17
CA TYR A 27 12.95 -13.95 6.78
C TYR A 27 11.89 -12.89 6.49
N LEU A 28 10.66 -13.10 6.97
CA LEU A 28 9.57 -12.15 6.73
C LEU A 28 9.86 -10.79 7.35
N GLU A 29 10.55 -10.74 8.48
CA GLU A 29 10.95 -9.49 9.13
C GLU A 29 11.98 -8.70 8.32
N LYS A 30 12.65 -9.32 7.36
CA LYS A 30 13.62 -8.64 6.49
C LYS A 30 12.98 -7.94 5.32
N VAL A 31 11.70 -8.17 5.06
CA VAL A 31 11.00 -7.56 3.92
C VAL A 31 10.63 -6.14 4.28
N THR A 32 11.27 -5.18 3.62
CA THR A 32 10.99 -3.75 3.81
C THR A 32 10.28 -3.13 2.62
N ARG A 33 10.26 -3.80 1.48
CA ARG A 33 9.59 -3.35 0.27
C ARG A 33 8.90 -4.54 -0.39
N LEU A 34 7.70 -4.32 -0.90
CA LEU A 34 6.98 -5.37 -1.62
C LEU A 34 6.32 -4.77 -2.86
N ILE A 35 6.65 -5.32 -4.02
CA ILE A 35 6.17 -4.83 -5.31
C ILE A 35 5.18 -5.84 -5.88
N LEU A 36 3.91 -5.42 -5.98
CA LEU A 36 2.82 -6.26 -6.49
C LEU A 36 2.13 -5.62 -7.68
N ASN A 37 2.81 -4.66 -8.32
CA ASN A 37 2.24 -3.88 -9.42
C ASN A 37 1.80 -4.73 -10.61
N GLY A 38 0.71 -4.26 -11.26
CA GLY A 38 0.35 -4.75 -12.58
C GLY A 38 -0.25 -6.14 -12.63
N THR A 39 -0.55 -6.77 -11.51
CA THR A 39 -1.15 -8.08 -11.52
C THR A 39 -2.59 -8.05 -11.03
N LYS A 40 -3.51 -8.51 -11.89
CA LYS A 40 -4.92 -8.64 -11.54
C LYS A 40 -5.19 -9.79 -10.57
N LYS A 41 -4.16 -10.60 -10.27
CA LYS A 41 -4.27 -11.70 -9.33
C LYS A 41 -4.14 -11.26 -7.87
N VAL A 42 -3.67 -10.03 -7.63
CA VAL A 42 -3.61 -9.49 -6.28
C VAL A 42 -4.98 -8.94 -5.89
N THR A 43 -5.56 -9.52 -4.86
CA THR A 43 -6.91 -9.19 -4.40
C THR A 43 -6.89 -8.85 -2.91
N ASP A 44 -8.03 -8.39 -2.41
CA ASP A 44 -8.17 -8.06 -0.99
C ASP A 44 -7.80 -9.24 -0.08
N ALA A 45 -8.19 -10.45 -0.46
CA ALA A 45 -7.89 -11.64 0.34
C ALA A 45 -6.40 -11.89 0.48
N GLY A 46 -5.64 -11.66 -0.61
CA GLY A 46 -4.18 -11.84 -0.59
C GLY A 46 -3.48 -10.88 0.34
N LEU A 47 -4.03 -9.69 0.55
CA LEU A 47 -3.40 -8.67 1.39
C LEU A 47 -3.39 -9.05 2.88
N LYS A 48 -4.17 -10.03 3.30
CA LYS A 48 -4.12 -10.50 4.68
C LYS A 48 -2.73 -11.03 5.05
N GLY A 49 -2.07 -11.71 4.12
CA GLY A 49 -0.71 -12.20 4.34
C GLY A 49 0.31 -11.07 4.44
N VAL A 50 0.09 -9.99 3.70
CA VAL A 50 0.99 -8.83 3.70
C VAL A 50 1.04 -8.17 5.09
N ALA A 51 -0.07 -8.19 5.83
CA ALA A 51 -0.13 -7.58 7.17
C ALA A 51 0.86 -8.23 8.16
N LYS A 52 1.39 -9.40 7.84
CA LYS A 52 2.41 -10.07 8.66
C LYS A 52 3.80 -9.44 8.53
N LEU A 53 4.00 -8.65 7.48
CA LEU A 53 5.29 -8.03 7.17
C LEU A 53 5.45 -6.72 7.95
N LYS A 54 5.63 -6.84 9.26
CA LYS A 54 5.59 -5.69 10.18
C LYS A 54 6.67 -4.64 9.95
N GLN A 55 7.75 -4.99 9.25
CA GLN A 55 8.84 -4.06 8.95
C GLN A 55 8.71 -3.40 7.58
N LEU A 56 7.57 -3.63 6.91
CA LEU A 56 7.37 -3.11 5.56
C LEU A 56 7.32 -1.58 5.57
N LYS A 57 8.12 -0.97 4.72
CA LYS A 57 8.19 0.48 4.54
C LYS A 57 7.64 0.94 3.21
N GLY A 58 7.70 0.10 2.19
CA GLY A 58 7.18 0.41 0.87
C GLY A 58 6.26 -0.69 0.36
N LEU A 59 5.08 -0.31 -0.13
CA LEU A 59 4.12 -1.25 -0.70
C LEU A 59 3.60 -0.70 -2.02
N TYR A 60 3.78 -1.45 -3.10
CA TYR A 60 3.42 -1.07 -4.45
C TYR A 60 2.27 -1.94 -4.93
N LEU A 61 1.09 -1.33 -5.10
CA LEU A 61 -0.14 -2.01 -5.49
C LEU A 61 -0.77 -1.44 -6.77
N GLU A 62 0.03 -0.77 -7.58
CA GLU A 62 -0.45 -0.17 -8.83
C GLU A 62 -1.12 -1.19 -9.73
N GLY A 63 -2.32 -0.86 -10.21
CA GLY A 63 -3.03 -1.68 -11.19
C GLY A 63 -3.50 -3.05 -10.69
N THR A 64 -3.62 -3.23 -9.38
CA THR A 64 -4.13 -4.47 -8.81
C THR A 64 -5.65 -4.41 -8.62
N GLU A 65 -6.25 -5.54 -8.30
CA GLU A 65 -7.71 -5.65 -8.11
C GLU A 65 -8.16 -5.41 -6.66
N ILE A 66 -7.35 -4.71 -5.88
CA ILE A 66 -7.71 -4.40 -4.50
C ILE A 66 -8.83 -3.36 -4.43
N THR A 67 -9.60 -3.40 -3.33
CA THR A 67 -10.61 -2.42 -2.99
C THR A 67 -10.34 -1.88 -1.60
N ASP A 68 -11.27 -1.05 -1.08
CA ASP A 68 -11.12 -0.48 0.26
C ASP A 68 -10.94 -1.54 1.35
N ALA A 69 -11.45 -2.75 1.14
CA ALA A 69 -11.30 -3.84 2.11
C ALA A 69 -9.83 -4.19 2.38
N ALA A 70 -8.99 -4.15 1.34
CA ALA A 70 -7.56 -4.43 1.50
C ALA A 70 -6.87 -3.40 2.40
N LEU A 71 -7.36 -2.16 2.40
CA LEU A 71 -6.71 -1.09 3.15
C LEU A 71 -6.81 -1.27 4.66
N LYS A 72 -7.77 -2.07 5.13
CA LYS A 72 -7.84 -2.44 6.56
C LYS A 72 -6.62 -3.26 6.96
N GLU A 73 -6.14 -4.11 6.06
CA GLU A 73 -4.93 -4.89 6.31
C GLU A 73 -3.68 -4.02 6.15
N VAL A 74 -3.65 -3.16 5.14
CA VAL A 74 -2.54 -2.24 4.92
C VAL A 74 -2.36 -1.31 6.13
N ALA A 75 -3.45 -0.88 6.76
CA ALA A 75 -3.41 0.01 7.93
C ALA A 75 -2.69 -0.61 9.14
N LYS A 76 -2.50 -1.92 9.16
CA LYS A 76 -1.75 -2.61 10.21
C LYS A 76 -0.23 -2.43 10.07
N LEU A 77 0.21 -1.96 8.90
CA LEU A 77 1.64 -1.80 8.58
C LEU A 77 2.13 -0.43 9.06
N LYS A 78 2.34 -0.29 10.36
CA LYS A 78 2.60 1.01 10.99
C LYS A 78 3.93 1.65 10.60
N GLN A 79 4.85 0.89 10.00
CA GLN A 79 6.14 1.41 9.54
C GLN A 79 6.09 1.92 8.10
N LEU A 80 4.94 1.79 7.43
CA LEU A 80 4.82 2.11 6.01
C LEU A 80 5.01 3.60 5.79
N ASN A 81 5.93 3.96 4.88
CA ASN A 81 6.18 5.34 4.51
C ASN A 81 5.91 5.62 3.02
N PHE A 82 5.83 4.58 2.19
CA PHE A 82 5.52 4.71 0.77
C PHE A 82 4.39 3.76 0.39
N LEU A 83 3.36 4.28 -0.29
CA LEU A 83 2.21 3.47 -0.70
C LEU A 83 1.73 3.89 -2.09
N ALA A 84 1.80 2.99 -3.05
CA ALA A 84 1.29 3.24 -4.40
C ALA A 84 -0.03 2.50 -4.57
N LEU A 85 -1.12 3.25 -4.73
CA LEU A 85 -2.49 2.75 -4.88
C LEU A 85 -3.10 3.19 -6.21
N ASN A 86 -2.31 3.76 -7.09
CA ASN A 86 -2.81 4.25 -8.38
C ASN A 86 -3.35 3.10 -9.25
N LEU A 87 -4.34 3.42 -10.06
CA LEU A 87 -5.00 2.46 -10.95
C LEU A 87 -5.68 1.31 -10.18
N THR A 88 -6.26 1.62 -9.02
CA THR A 88 -7.03 0.64 -8.23
C THR A 88 -8.47 1.14 -8.01
N GLN A 89 -9.30 0.31 -7.41
CA GLN A 89 -10.73 0.59 -7.19
C GLN A 89 -11.02 1.24 -5.83
N ILE A 90 -10.01 1.76 -5.16
CA ILE A 90 -10.21 2.38 -3.85
C ILE A 90 -11.04 3.67 -3.96
N THR A 91 -11.77 3.98 -2.88
CA THR A 91 -12.63 5.16 -2.77
C THR A 91 -12.26 5.96 -1.54
N ASP A 92 -12.98 7.07 -1.31
CA ASP A 92 -12.78 7.91 -0.12
C ASP A 92 -12.93 7.12 1.18
N ALA A 93 -13.77 6.08 1.20
CA ALA A 93 -13.92 5.23 2.39
C ALA A 93 -12.61 4.57 2.78
N GLY A 94 -11.81 4.14 1.80
CA GLY A 94 -10.51 3.53 2.05
C GLY A 94 -9.49 4.50 2.60
N LEU A 95 -9.63 5.79 2.31
CA LEU A 95 -8.69 6.79 2.81
C LEU A 95 -8.74 6.93 4.33
N LYS A 96 -9.83 6.54 4.97
CA LYS A 96 -9.91 6.53 6.43
C LYS A 96 -8.89 5.55 7.02
N GLU A 97 -8.63 4.46 6.30
CA GLU A 97 -7.62 3.49 6.69
C GLU A 97 -6.21 4.01 6.42
N VAL A 98 -6.00 4.64 5.26
CA VAL A 98 -4.72 5.26 4.92
C VAL A 98 -4.33 6.31 5.96
N ALA A 99 -5.31 7.06 6.47
CA ALA A 99 -5.10 8.10 7.47
C ALA A 99 -4.50 7.58 8.78
N LYS A 100 -4.60 6.28 9.04
CA LYS A 100 -4.03 5.65 10.23
C LYS A 100 -2.52 5.45 10.12
N LEU A 101 -1.97 5.55 8.91
CA LEU A 101 -0.55 5.34 8.63
C LEU A 101 0.23 6.62 8.90
N LYS A 102 0.51 6.89 10.18
CA LYS A 102 1.12 8.16 10.60
C LYS A 102 2.56 8.35 10.13
N GLN A 103 3.23 7.28 9.70
CA GLN A 103 4.59 7.35 9.17
C GLN A 103 4.61 7.57 7.65
N LEU A 104 3.43 7.60 7.00
CA LEU A 104 3.36 7.70 5.55
C LEU A 104 3.90 9.03 5.06
N ARG A 105 4.81 8.97 4.09
CA ARG A 105 5.46 10.14 3.49
C ARG A 105 5.04 10.37 2.04
N PHE A 106 4.56 9.30 1.39
CA PHE A 106 4.12 9.39 0.01
C PHE A 106 2.98 8.40 -0.23
N VAL A 107 1.93 8.86 -0.90
CA VAL A 107 0.87 7.98 -1.40
C VAL A 107 0.44 8.45 -2.79
N ASN A 108 0.35 7.50 -3.72
CA ASN A 108 -0.14 7.77 -5.07
C ASN A 108 -1.57 7.30 -5.19
N LEU A 109 -2.48 8.23 -5.46
CA LEU A 109 -3.92 7.98 -5.58
C LEU A 109 -4.44 8.30 -7.00
N GLU A 110 -3.55 8.42 -7.98
CA GLU A 110 -3.97 8.72 -9.35
C GLU A 110 -4.80 7.58 -9.94
N ASP A 111 -5.79 7.95 -10.74
CA ASP A 111 -6.64 6.99 -11.45
C ASP A 111 -7.31 5.98 -10.50
N THR A 112 -7.77 6.50 -9.35
CA THR A 112 -8.60 5.77 -8.40
C THR A 112 -9.99 6.42 -8.37
N LYS A 113 -10.88 5.89 -7.55
CA LYS A 113 -12.21 6.46 -7.35
C LYS A 113 -12.25 7.48 -6.21
N VAL A 114 -11.09 7.85 -5.70
CA VAL A 114 -10.96 8.87 -4.66
C VAL A 114 -11.30 10.24 -5.24
N THR A 115 -12.09 11.04 -4.49
CA THR A 115 -12.48 12.38 -4.92
C THR A 115 -11.50 13.43 -4.38
N LYS A 116 -11.58 14.66 -4.97
CA LYS A 116 -10.82 15.79 -4.45
C LYS A 116 -11.13 16.04 -2.97
N ALA A 117 -12.41 15.92 -2.58
CA ALA A 117 -12.80 16.10 -1.18
C ALA A 117 -12.12 15.08 -0.27
N GLY A 118 -12.01 13.83 -0.73
CA GLY A 118 -11.31 12.79 0.02
C GLY A 118 -9.82 13.10 0.16
N VAL A 119 -9.18 13.58 -0.90
CA VAL A 119 -7.78 14.00 -0.87
C VAL A 119 -7.59 15.15 0.12
N ASP A 120 -8.49 16.15 0.10
CA ASP A 120 -8.41 17.31 0.99
C ASP A 120 -8.49 16.86 2.46
N GLN A 121 -9.35 15.90 2.77
CA GLN A 121 -9.45 15.36 4.12
C GLN A 121 -8.16 14.65 4.53
N LEU A 122 -7.59 13.87 3.63
CA LEU A 122 -6.35 13.15 3.92
C LEU A 122 -5.19 14.12 4.18
N ILE A 123 -5.11 15.21 3.41
CA ILE A 123 -4.10 16.25 3.60
C ILE A 123 -4.16 16.80 5.03
N LYS A 124 -5.36 17.01 5.55
CA LYS A 124 -5.55 17.53 6.92
C LYS A 124 -5.03 16.58 7.98
N VAL A 125 -5.20 15.28 7.76
CA VAL A 125 -4.81 14.26 8.75
C VAL A 125 -3.33 13.91 8.62
N LEU A 126 -2.79 13.92 7.40
CA LEU A 126 -1.40 13.58 7.11
C LEU A 126 -0.71 14.76 6.42
N PRO A 127 -0.50 15.88 7.13
CA PRO A 127 0.01 17.10 6.48
C PRO A 127 1.43 16.98 5.94
N LYS A 128 2.20 16.02 6.42
CA LYS A 128 3.58 15.78 5.95
C LYS A 128 3.66 14.76 4.83
N CYS A 129 2.53 14.17 4.43
CA CYS A 129 2.50 13.17 3.37
C CYS A 129 2.34 13.85 2.01
N ARG A 130 3.20 13.49 1.07
CA ARG A 130 3.04 13.92 -0.31
C ARG A 130 1.98 13.04 -0.97
N ILE A 131 0.92 13.64 -1.48
CA ILE A 131 -0.19 12.94 -2.10
C ILE A 131 -0.26 13.32 -3.57
N THR A 132 -0.24 12.32 -4.46
CA THR A 132 -0.48 12.54 -5.88
C THR A 132 -1.88 12.04 -6.23
N HIS A 133 -2.61 12.83 -7.02
CA HIS A 133 -3.97 12.53 -7.43
C HIS A 133 -4.29 13.34 -8.68
N ASN A 134 -5.25 12.88 -9.50
CA ASN A 134 -5.62 13.56 -10.73
C ASN A 134 -6.06 15.01 -10.50
N ALA A 135 -6.76 15.28 -9.40
CA ALA A 135 -7.17 16.63 -9.04
C ALA A 135 -5.99 17.57 -8.75
N MET A 136 -4.79 17.01 -8.56
CA MET A 136 -3.57 17.77 -8.28
C MET A 136 -2.74 18.02 -9.54
N ARG A 137 -3.16 17.47 -10.68
CA ARG A 137 -2.43 17.67 -11.94
C ARG A 137 -2.44 19.14 -12.32
N GLY A 138 -1.29 19.64 -12.76
CA GLY A 138 -1.12 21.04 -13.13
C GLY A 138 -0.86 21.97 -11.96
N LEU A 139 -0.89 21.47 -10.74
CA LEU A 139 -0.57 22.25 -9.55
C LEU A 139 0.89 21.98 -9.15
N SER A 140 1.48 22.95 -8.42
CA SER A 140 2.81 22.74 -7.85
C SER A 140 2.75 21.57 -6.86
N PRO A 141 3.81 20.75 -6.79
CA PRO A 141 3.85 19.67 -5.82
C PRO A 141 3.61 20.19 -4.41
N ARG A 142 2.77 19.50 -3.66
CA ARG A 142 2.51 19.88 -2.28
C ARG A 142 3.51 19.16 -1.39
N PHE A 143 4.31 19.96 -0.72
CA PHE A 143 5.21 19.47 0.31
C PHE A 143 4.78 20.13 1.61
N SER A 144 4.60 19.35 2.64
CA SER A 144 4.46 19.90 3.97
C SER A 144 5.85 20.18 4.52
N PRO A 145 6.04 21.33 5.14
CA PRO A 145 7.31 21.59 5.79
C PRO A 145 7.57 20.61 6.92
#